data_6ac32e131c23022b417878183bc40b82
#
_entry.id   6ac32e131c23022b417878183bc40b82
#
_cell.length_a   1.000
_cell.length_b   1.000
_cell.length_c   1.000
_cell.angle_alpha   90.00
_cell.angle_beta   90.00
_cell.angle_gamma   90.00
#
_symmetry.space_group_name_H-M   'P 1'
#
loop_
_entity.id
_entity.type
_entity.pdbx_description
1 polymer ?
#
loop_
_entity_poly.entity_id
_entity_poly.type
_entity_poly.pdbx_seq_one_letter_code
_entity_poly.pdbx_strand_id
1 'polypeptide(L)'
;MTTSAPPPETIGEPAQTPQPGMEAGPRKTLRVAAVGDLHVGETTTGGYRDLFERVGDEADVLCLCGDLTNYGKTPEVENLLADLKLCRIPMVGVLGNHEHECGQPEEVSRMLSDAGVRMLNGQAFEIEGVGFAGGKGFLGGFGRYMLSSFGETSVKTFVQAAVEDANAIENSIRMLRTERSVVLLHYSPVVDTVIGEPPEIHAFLGSSRMAETIDRYDNVSLVVHGHAHRGQPEGATHRGVPVYNVALPVLKTLGDKPYRVFDV
;
A
#
# COMPACT_ATOMS: atom_id res chain seq x y z
N MET A 1 37.27 67.14 14.38
CA MET A 1 36.74 65.80 14.46
C MET A 1 35.27 65.87 14.10
N THR A 2 34.96 65.58 12.84
CA THR A 2 33.62 65.65 12.26
C THR A 2 33.02 64.22 12.25
N THR A 3 32.01 63.99 13.06
CA THR A 3 31.25 62.73 13.10
C THR A 3 30.17 62.74 12.01
N SER A 4 30.33 61.87 11.03
CA SER A 4 29.34 61.62 9.96
C SER A 4 28.22 60.73 10.50
N ALA A 5 26.97 61.13 10.27
CA ALA A 5 25.79 60.32 10.59
C ALA A 5 25.57 59.22 9.53
N PRO A 6 25.01 58.05 9.90
CA PRO A 6 24.70 56.99 8.94
C PRO A 6 23.47 57.34 8.07
N PRO A 7 23.37 56.76 6.85
CA PRO A 7 22.24 56.99 5.96
C PRO A 7 20.95 56.27 6.47
N PRO A 8 19.76 56.75 6.05
CA PRO A 8 18.47 56.19 6.48
C PRO A 8 18.21 54.82 5.89
N GLU A 9 17.66 53.93 6.69
CA GLU A 9 17.19 52.58 6.28
C GLU A 9 16.03 52.69 5.28
N THR A 10 16.17 52.00 4.16
CA THR A 10 15.12 51.80 3.16
C THR A 10 14.03 50.88 3.75
N ILE A 11 12.83 51.44 3.89
CA ILE A 11 11.63 50.72 4.27
C ILE A 11 11.28 49.78 3.11
N GLY A 12 11.35 48.45 3.35
CA GLY A 12 10.97 47.42 2.40
C GLY A 12 9.48 47.51 2.04
N GLU A 13 9.15 47.30 0.79
CA GLU A 13 7.76 47.23 0.28
C GLU A 13 6.96 46.18 1.03
N PRO A 14 5.65 46.40 1.29
CA PRO A 14 4.79 45.45 1.93
C PRO A 14 4.56 44.23 1.02
N ALA A 15 4.68 43.02 1.60
CA ALA A 15 4.41 41.76 0.93
C ALA A 15 3.01 41.79 0.26
N GLN A 16 2.98 41.47 -1.03
CA GLN A 16 1.74 41.38 -1.79
C GLN A 16 0.85 40.27 -1.19
N THR A 17 -0.37 40.65 -0.85
CA THR A 17 -1.44 39.74 -0.43
C THR A 17 -1.74 38.74 -1.56
N PRO A 18 -1.88 37.43 -1.29
CA PRO A 18 -2.24 36.45 -2.33
C PRO A 18 -3.63 36.81 -2.90
N GLN A 19 -3.70 36.90 -4.22
CA GLN A 19 -4.99 37.13 -4.91
C GLN A 19 -5.87 35.88 -4.77
N PRO A 20 -7.15 36.01 -4.38
CA PRO A 20 -8.11 34.90 -4.43
C PRO A 20 -8.55 34.71 -5.89
N GLY A 21 -8.36 33.50 -6.43
CA GLY A 21 -8.98 33.13 -7.71
C GLY A 21 -8.04 32.53 -8.75
N MET A 22 -7.26 31.50 -8.41
CA MET A 22 -6.96 30.48 -9.40
C MET A 22 -7.93 29.33 -9.13
N GLU A 23 -8.98 29.23 -9.93
CA GLU A 23 -9.76 28.00 -10.02
C GLU A 23 -8.79 26.89 -10.43
N ALA A 24 -8.59 25.92 -9.54
CA ALA A 24 -7.84 24.72 -9.88
C ALA A 24 -8.55 24.09 -11.08
N GLY A 25 -7.85 23.97 -12.22
CA GLY A 25 -8.37 23.24 -13.38
C GLY A 25 -8.82 21.82 -12.96
N PRO A 26 -9.62 21.13 -13.79
CA PRO A 26 -10.13 19.82 -13.44
C PRO A 26 -8.95 18.94 -12.98
N ARG A 27 -9.06 18.42 -11.74
CA ARG A 27 -8.02 17.56 -11.15
C ARG A 27 -7.88 16.33 -12.04
N LYS A 28 -6.68 16.10 -12.55
CA LYS A 28 -6.40 14.91 -13.37
C LYS A 28 -6.60 13.68 -12.49
N THR A 29 -7.53 12.82 -12.86
CA THR A 29 -7.78 11.53 -12.22
C THR A 29 -6.66 10.57 -12.59
N LEU A 30 -6.07 9.88 -11.60
CA LEU A 30 -5.08 8.84 -11.81
C LEU A 30 -5.78 7.48 -11.71
N ARG A 31 -5.63 6.65 -12.74
CA ARG A 31 -6.19 5.30 -12.76
C ARG A 31 -5.19 4.35 -12.11
N VAL A 32 -5.57 3.76 -10.99
CA VAL A 32 -4.73 2.86 -10.21
C VAL A 32 -5.28 1.44 -10.31
N ALA A 33 -4.54 0.53 -10.94
CA ALA A 33 -4.83 -0.89 -10.90
C ALA A 33 -4.20 -1.53 -9.66
N ALA A 34 -4.89 -2.51 -9.06
CA ALA A 34 -4.35 -3.25 -7.92
C ALA A 34 -4.67 -4.74 -7.99
N VAL A 35 -3.71 -5.56 -7.58
CA VAL A 35 -3.80 -7.02 -7.46
C VAL A 35 -2.85 -7.52 -6.39
N GLY A 36 -3.21 -8.58 -5.69
CA GLY A 36 -2.35 -9.35 -4.77
C GLY A 36 -2.51 -10.84 -4.99
N ASP A 37 -1.74 -11.64 -4.25
CA ASP A 37 -1.90 -13.09 -4.15
C ASP A 37 -1.79 -13.80 -5.52
N LEU A 38 -0.73 -13.47 -6.26
CA LEU A 38 -0.41 -14.09 -7.54
C LEU A 38 0.14 -15.51 -7.34
N HIS A 39 0.86 -15.74 -6.24
CA HIS A 39 1.44 -17.03 -5.86
C HIS A 39 2.23 -17.69 -7.00
N VAL A 40 3.13 -16.93 -7.63
CA VAL A 40 4.00 -17.47 -8.67
C VAL A 40 4.91 -18.54 -8.08
N GLY A 41 4.80 -19.78 -8.57
CA GLY A 41 5.62 -20.90 -8.15
C GLY A 41 6.83 -21.14 -9.05
N GLU A 42 7.70 -22.08 -8.67
CA GLU A 42 8.90 -22.46 -9.41
C GLU A 42 8.59 -22.96 -10.85
N THR A 43 7.39 -23.50 -11.07
CA THR A 43 6.95 -24.01 -12.38
C THR A 43 6.00 -23.05 -13.10
N THR A 44 5.66 -21.91 -12.52
CA THR A 44 4.74 -20.92 -13.11
C THR A 44 5.53 -20.05 -14.11
N THR A 45 5.56 -20.43 -15.36
CA THR A 45 6.23 -19.64 -16.40
C THR A 45 5.20 -18.96 -17.27
N GLY A 46 5.25 -17.63 -17.38
CA GLY A 46 4.37 -16.83 -18.23
C GLY A 46 2.88 -16.83 -17.80
N GLY A 47 2.61 -17.16 -16.54
CA GLY A 47 1.24 -17.29 -16.03
C GLY A 47 0.48 -15.96 -15.94
N TYR A 48 1.19 -14.84 -15.90
CA TYR A 48 0.63 -13.50 -15.73
C TYR A 48 1.03 -12.52 -16.84
N ARG A 49 1.55 -13.03 -17.97
CA ARG A 49 1.96 -12.21 -19.12
C ARG A 49 0.85 -11.28 -19.58
N ASP A 50 -0.35 -11.81 -19.83
CA ASP A 50 -1.50 -11.05 -20.30
C ASP A 50 -1.91 -9.93 -19.33
N LEU A 51 -1.80 -10.16 -18.02
CA LEU A 51 -2.05 -9.15 -17.00
C LEU A 51 -1.09 -7.97 -17.18
N PHE A 52 0.22 -8.25 -17.17
CA PHE A 52 1.25 -7.22 -17.20
C PHE A 52 1.37 -6.52 -18.57
N GLU A 53 1.06 -7.20 -19.65
CA GLU A 53 1.00 -6.59 -21.00
C GLU A 53 -0.16 -5.59 -21.12
N ARG A 54 -1.34 -5.91 -20.54
CA ARG A 54 -2.58 -5.16 -20.79
C ARG A 54 -2.92 -4.13 -19.72
N VAL A 55 -2.40 -4.26 -18.51
CA VAL A 55 -2.77 -3.36 -17.40
C VAL A 55 -2.54 -1.88 -17.75
N GLY A 56 -1.51 -1.58 -18.55
CA GLY A 56 -1.20 -0.22 -18.98
C GLY A 56 -2.21 0.40 -19.96
N ASP A 57 -3.08 -0.40 -20.58
CA ASP A 57 -4.15 0.13 -21.43
C ASP A 57 -5.29 0.74 -20.59
N GLU A 58 -5.45 0.26 -19.35
CA GLU A 58 -6.55 0.62 -18.46
C GLU A 58 -6.13 1.45 -17.24
N ALA A 59 -4.84 1.43 -16.86
CA ALA A 59 -4.33 2.08 -15.67
C ALA A 59 -3.04 2.86 -15.93
N ASP A 60 -2.75 3.78 -15.03
CA ASP A 60 -1.57 4.64 -15.06
C ASP A 60 -0.52 4.20 -14.03
N VAL A 61 -0.93 3.43 -13.00
CA VAL A 61 -0.07 2.81 -11.96
C VAL A 61 -0.61 1.44 -11.61
N LEU A 62 0.29 0.47 -11.36
CA LEU A 62 -0.05 -0.86 -10.85
C LEU A 62 0.42 -1.03 -9.41
N CYS A 63 -0.50 -1.41 -8.52
CA CYS A 63 -0.26 -1.75 -7.12
C CYS A 63 -0.22 -3.27 -6.93
N LEU A 64 0.86 -3.78 -6.33
CA LEU A 64 1.10 -5.19 -6.04
C LEU A 64 0.97 -5.42 -4.52
N CYS A 65 -0.09 -6.11 -4.09
CA CYS A 65 -0.52 -6.19 -2.69
C CYS A 65 -0.03 -7.46 -1.95
N GLY A 66 1.21 -7.90 -2.22
CA GLY A 66 1.86 -9.02 -1.54
C GLY A 66 1.45 -10.40 -2.04
N ASP A 67 2.09 -11.44 -1.50
CA ASP A 67 1.98 -12.84 -1.91
C ASP A 67 2.12 -12.99 -3.44
N LEU A 68 3.15 -12.34 -3.96
CA LEU A 68 3.47 -12.34 -5.39
C LEU A 68 4.09 -13.67 -5.80
N THR A 69 4.81 -14.30 -4.88
CA THR A 69 5.45 -15.61 -5.01
C THR A 69 4.84 -16.62 -4.06
N ASN A 70 5.13 -17.90 -4.25
CA ASN A 70 4.54 -18.96 -3.44
C ASN A 70 5.28 -19.18 -2.12
N TYR A 71 6.61 -19.00 -2.10
CA TYR A 71 7.46 -19.22 -0.93
C TYR A 71 8.63 -18.21 -0.82
N GLY A 72 8.69 -17.19 -1.65
CA GLY A 72 9.78 -16.22 -1.68
C GLY A 72 11.11 -16.76 -2.21
N LYS A 73 11.09 -17.88 -2.91
CA LYS A 73 12.31 -18.49 -3.46
C LYS A 73 12.79 -17.77 -4.71
N THR A 74 14.10 -17.68 -4.89
CA THR A 74 14.72 -17.03 -6.06
C THR A 74 14.14 -17.47 -7.40
N PRO A 75 13.94 -18.77 -7.71
CA PRO A 75 13.33 -19.19 -8.98
C PRO A 75 11.89 -18.71 -9.18
N GLU A 76 11.12 -18.57 -8.10
CA GLU A 76 9.76 -18.03 -8.15
C GLU A 76 9.77 -16.54 -8.49
N VAL A 77 10.68 -15.79 -7.84
CA VAL A 77 10.89 -14.37 -8.13
C VAL A 77 11.36 -14.18 -9.57
N GLU A 78 12.32 -14.98 -10.06
CA GLU A 78 12.77 -14.91 -11.46
C GLU A 78 11.63 -15.14 -12.45
N ASN A 79 10.74 -16.10 -12.20
CA ASN A 79 9.55 -16.35 -13.01
C ASN A 79 8.61 -15.13 -13.00
N LEU A 80 8.36 -14.55 -11.83
CA LEU A 80 7.56 -13.33 -11.71
C LEU A 80 8.19 -12.17 -12.47
N LEU A 81 9.49 -11.95 -12.32
CA LEU A 81 10.22 -10.87 -12.99
C LEU A 81 10.19 -11.00 -14.50
N ALA A 82 10.15 -12.22 -15.04
CA ALA A 82 10.01 -12.46 -16.48
C ALA A 82 8.68 -11.90 -17.03
N ASP A 83 7.61 -12.00 -16.26
CA ASP A 83 6.29 -11.45 -16.62
C ASP A 83 6.20 -9.95 -16.30
N LEU A 84 6.72 -9.47 -15.15
CA LEU A 84 6.72 -8.06 -14.75
C LEU A 84 7.41 -7.13 -15.76
N LYS A 85 8.42 -7.60 -16.48
CA LYS A 85 9.09 -6.84 -17.55
C LYS A 85 8.16 -6.38 -18.68
N LEU A 86 6.99 -6.96 -18.78
CA LEU A 86 5.98 -6.60 -19.78
C LEU A 86 5.11 -5.42 -19.33
N CYS A 87 5.10 -5.12 -18.04
CA CYS A 87 4.40 -3.96 -17.49
C CYS A 87 5.12 -2.67 -17.89
N ARG A 88 4.39 -1.74 -18.53
CA ARG A 88 4.94 -0.49 -19.07
C ARG A 88 4.61 0.73 -18.22
N ILE A 89 3.82 0.55 -17.15
CA ILE A 89 3.42 1.62 -16.23
C ILE A 89 4.20 1.49 -14.91
N PRO A 90 4.32 2.58 -14.12
CA PRO A 90 4.92 2.52 -12.81
C PRO A 90 4.28 1.45 -11.92
N MET A 91 5.11 0.72 -11.18
CA MET A 91 4.68 -0.30 -10.23
C MET A 91 5.06 0.10 -8.81
N VAL A 92 4.12 -0.07 -7.89
CA VAL A 92 4.32 0.10 -6.43
C VAL A 92 3.91 -1.19 -5.76
N GLY A 93 4.66 -1.70 -4.79
CA GLY A 93 4.35 -2.99 -4.19
C GLY A 93 4.68 -3.09 -2.71
N VAL A 94 4.02 -4.03 -2.05
CA VAL A 94 4.35 -4.52 -0.71
C VAL A 94 4.64 -6.02 -0.78
N LEU A 95 5.43 -6.55 0.14
CA LEU A 95 5.56 -7.99 0.33
C LEU A 95 4.34 -8.54 1.07
N GLY A 96 4.04 -9.83 0.88
CA GLY A 96 3.11 -10.58 1.71
C GLY A 96 3.84 -11.51 2.67
N ASN A 97 3.11 -12.43 3.32
CA ASN A 97 3.71 -13.39 4.23
C ASN A 97 4.46 -14.51 3.48
N HIS A 98 4.04 -14.84 2.26
CA HIS A 98 4.70 -15.87 1.45
C HIS A 98 6.12 -15.47 1.03
N GLU A 99 6.42 -14.20 0.84
CA GLU A 99 7.79 -13.73 0.59
C GLU A 99 8.71 -13.90 1.80
N HIS A 100 8.16 -14.12 3.01
CA HIS A 100 8.94 -14.39 4.21
C HIS A 100 9.20 -15.89 4.48
N GLU A 101 8.52 -16.81 3.77
CA GLU A 101 8.59 -18.25 4.02
C GLU A 101 10.01 -18.82 3.87
N CYS A 102 10.78 -18.37 2.87
CA CYS A 102 12.18 -18.82 2.70
C CYS A 102 13.18 -18.10 3.62
N GLY A 103 12.75 -17.14 4.45
CA GLY A 103 13.60 -16.39 5.37
C GLY A 103 14.51 -15.36 4.72
N GLN A 104 14.25 -14.96 3.47
CA GLN A 104 15.05 -13.99 2.72
C GLN A 104 14.19 -12.86 2.10
N PRO A 105 13.26 -12.23 2.84
CA PRO A 105 12.36 -11.22 2.28
C PRO A 105 13.09 -9.97 1.77
N GLU A 106 14.24 -9.61 2.36
CA GLU A 106 15.06 -8.48 1.90
C GLU A 106 15.61 -8.72 0.50
N GLU A 107 16.03 -9.96 0.19
CA GLU A 107 16.50 -10.32 -1.14
C GLU A 107 15.38 -10.28 -2.16
N VAL A 108 14.18 -10.80 -1.82
CA VAL A 108 13.00 -10.69 -2.67
C VAL A 108 12.66 -9.23 -2.95
N SER A 109 12.63 -8.39 -1.92
CA SER A 109 12.37 -6.96 -2.04
C SER A 109 13.39 -6.26 -2.93
N ARG A 110 14.67 -6.62 -2.79
CA ARG A 110 15.75 -6.10 -3.63
C ARG A 110 15.57 -6.49 -5.10
N MET A 111 15.28 -7.77 -5.38
CA MET A 111 15.08 -8.26 -6.75
C MET A 111 13.90 -7.55 -7.43
N LEU A 112 12.78 -7.34 -6.71
CA LEU A 112 11.63 -6.59 -7.20
C LEU A 112 11.98 -5.11 -7.46
N SER A 113 12.74 -4.50 -6.55
CA SER A 113 13.18 -3.10 -6.69
C SER A 113 14.11 -2.93 -7.89
N ASP A 114 15.07 -3.84 -8.10
CA ASP A 114 15.98 -3.85 -9.25
C ASP A 114 15.21 -4.00 -10.59
N ALA A 115 14.03 -4.63 -10.54
CA ALA A 115 13.12 -4.75 -11.69
C ALA A 115 12.18 -3.54 -11.88
N GLY A 116 12.30 -2.50 -11.04
CA GLY A 116 11.55 -1.26 -11.17
C GLY A 116 10.28 -1.16 -10.33
N VAL A 117 9.99 -2.13 -9.44
CA VAL A 117 8.88 -2.01 -8.49
C VAL A 117 9.31 -1.11 -7.32
N ARG A 118 8.55 -0.07 -7.05
CA ARG A 118 8.76 0.79 -5.87
C ARG A 118 8.21 0.09 -4.63
N MET A 119 9.09 -0.62 -3.92
CA MET A 119 8.69 -1.38 -2.73
C MET A 119 8.41 -0.45 -1.55
N LEU A 120 7.28 -0.69 -0.88
CA LEU A 120 6.86 0.01 0.33
C LEU A 120 7.12 -0.90 1.55
N ASN A 121 7.96 -0.40 2.45
CA ASN A 121 8.18 -0.96 3.78
C ASN A 121 8.50 0.20 4.72
N GLY A 122 7.48 1.05 4.98
CA GLY A 122 7.66 2.32 5.68
C GLY A 122 8.17 3.48 4.80
N GLN A 123 8.37 3.27 3.48
CA GLN A 123 8.63 4.33 2.49
C GLN A 123 7.31 4.81 1.88
N ALA A 124 7.38 5.96 1.20
CA ALA A 124 6.28 6.50 0.41
C ALA A 124 6.80 7.04 -0.94
N PHE A 125 5.92 7.03 -1.95
CA PHE A 125 6.21 7.56 -3.26
C PHE A 125 5.05 8.45 -3.72
N GLU A 126 5.36 9.43 -4.56
CA GLU A 126 4.35 10.27 -5.21
C GLU A 126 4.44 10.06 -6.73
N ILE A 127 3.30 9.83 -7.36
CA ILE A 127 3.17 9.63 -8.80
C ILE A 127 2.00 10.50 -9.28
N GLU A 128 2.27 11.44 -10.18
CA GLU A 128 1.28 12.34 -10.79
C GLU A 128 0.32 13.01 -9.77
N GLY A 129 0.84 13.39 -8.61
CA GLY A 129 0.09 14.10 -7.57
C GLY A 129 -0.75 13.21 -6.65
N VAL A 130 -0.61 11.89 -6.76
CA VAL A 130 -1.18 10.90 -5.83
C VAL A 130 -0.06 10.27 -5.03
N GLY A 131 -0.25 10.17 -3.71
CA GLY A 131 0.68 9.52 -2.80
C GLY A 131 0.43 8.01 -2.72
N PHE A 132 1.50 7.24 -2.58
CA PHE A 132 1.46 5.80 -2.33
C PHE A 132 2.26 5.51 -1.07
N ALA A 133 1.61 4.94 -0.07
CA ALA A 133 2.18 4.59 1.23
C ALA A 133 1.74 3.19 1.64
N GLY A 134 2.39 2.59 2.60
CA GLY A 134 1.98 1.29 3.11
C GLY A 134 3.12 0.41 3.56
N GLY A 135 2.82 -0.87 3.63
CA GLY A 135 3.71 -1.94 4.06
C GLY A 135 2.96 -3.26 4.10
N LYS A 136 3.64 -4.34 4.46
CA LYS A 136 3.00 -5.65 4.59
C LYS A 136 1.79 -5.61 5.53
N GLY A 137 1.89 -4.88 6.61
CA GLY A 137 0.97 -4.98 7.73
C GLY A 137 1.19 -6.24 8.56
N PHE A 138 0.33 -6.48 9.55
CA PHE A 138 0.45 -7.64 10.41
C PHE A 138 -0.92 -8.09 10.92
N LEU A 139 -0.92 -9.25 11.52
CA LEU A 139 -2.07 -9.92 12.10
C LEU A 139 -2.29 -9.49 13.56
N GLY A 140 -3.39 -9.92 14.18
CA GLY A 140 -3.71 -9.59 15.58
C GLY A 140 -5.19 -9.45 15.89
N GLY A 141 -6.06 -9.51 14.86
CA GLY A 141 -7.52 -9.50 15.01
C GLY A 141 -8.13 -8.10 15.00
N PHE A 142 -9.44 -8.05 15.21
CA PHE A 142 -10.25 -6.89 14.88
C PHE A 142 -11.06 -6.38 16.08
N GLY A 143 -11.24 -5.03 16.10
CA GLY A 143 -12.06 -4.34 17.07
C GLY A 143 -11.60 -4.54 18.52
N ARG A 144 -12.55 -4.58 19.46
CA ARG A 144 -12.25 -4.69 20.90
C ARG A 144 -11.59 -6.00 21.31
N TYR A 145 -11.63 -7.02 20.46
CA TYR A 145 -11.02 -8.33 20.69
C TYR A 145 -9.65 -8.51 20.02
N MET A 146 -9.10 -7.44 19.48
CA MET A 146 -7.74 -7.42 18.97
C MET A 146 -6.76 -7.83 20.08
N LEU A 147 -5.77 -8.65 19.72
CA LEU A 147 -4.77 -9.14 20.66
C LEU A 147 -4.00 -7.98 21.31
N SER A 148 -4.02 -7.96 22.64
CA SER A 148 -3.27 -6.98 23.46
C SER A 148 -2.01 -7.59 24.04
N SER A 149 -1.09 -6.75 24.48
CA SER A 149 0.16 -7.17 25.12
C SER A 149 -0.14 -7.67 26.54
N PHE A 150 -0.05 -8.98 26.78
CA PHE A 150 -0.23 -9.59 28.10
C PHE A 150 0.60 -10.87 28.23
N GLY A 151 0.70 -11.38 29.47
CA GLY A 151 1.24 -12.71 29.77
C GLY A 151 2.68 -12.92 29.32
N GLU A 152 2.90 -13.95 28.52
CA GLU A 152 4.18 -14.49 28.12
C GLU A 152 4.94 -13.55 27.18
N THR A 153 6.27 -13.65 27.19
CA THR A 153 7.15 -12.84 26.33
C THR A 153 6.84 -13.05 24.84
N SER A 154 6.52 -14.27 24.43
CA SER A 154 6.17 -14.58 23.03
C SER A 154 4.92 -13.83 22.56
N VAL A 155 3.88 -13.71 23.39
CA VAL A 155 2.68 -12.93 23.08
C VAL A 155 3.01 -11.44 22.98
N LYS A 156 3.81 -10.95 23.91
CA LYS A 156 4.27 -9.54 23.90
C LYS A 156 5.09 -9.22 22.66
N THR A 157 6.02 -10.11 22.27
CA THR A 157 6.83 -9.95 21.05
C THR A 157 5.95 -9.94 19.80
N PHE A 158 4.96 -10.83 19.75
CA PHE A 158 4.00 -10.89 18.65
C PHE A 158 3.20 -9.59 18.50
N VAL A 159 2.66 -9.08 19.61
CA VAL A 159 1.91 -7.81 19.61
C VAL A 159 2.82 -6.63 19.27
N GLN A 160 4.08 -6.66 19.73
CA GLN A 160 5.06 -5.63 19.40
C GLN A 160 5.33 -5.58 17.89
N ALA A 161 5.44 -6.72 17.21
CA ALA A 161 5.58 -6.76 15.76
C ALA A 161 4.39 -6.10 15.05
N ALA A 162 3.15 -6.35 15.52
CA ALA A 162 1.96 -5.68 14.97
C ALA A 162 1.98 -4.15 15.17
N VAL A 163 2.52 -3.68 16.29
CA VAL A 163 2.69 -2.25 16.56
C VAL A 163 3.76 -1.64 15.66
N GLU A 164 4.87 -2.34 15.45
CA GLU A 164 5.97 -1.88 14.59
C GLU A 164 5.55 -1.76 13.14
N ASP A 165 4.82 -2.74 12.60
CA ASP A 165 4.24 -2.66 11.25
C ASP A 165 3.26 -1.48 11.12
N ALA A 166 2.36 -1.28 12.09
CA ALA A 166 1.43 -0.15 12.08
C ALA A 166 2.18 1.21 12.13
N ASN A 167 3.24 1.31 12.92
CA ASN A 167 4.08 2.51 12.97
C ASN A 167 4.85 2.75 11.65
N ALA A 168 5.32 1.70 10.98
CA ALA A 168 5.96 1.82 9.68
C ALA A 168 4.97 2.37 8.63
N ILE A 169 3.73 1.86 8.62
CA ILE A 169 2.64 2.37 7.77
C ILE A 169 2.35 3.85 8.11
N GLU A 170 2.25 4.20 9.38
CA GLU A 170 2.03 5.59 9.81
C GLU A 170 3.14 6.51 9.30
N ASN A 171 4.40 6.09 9.47
CA ASN A 171 5.54 6.88 9.03
C ASN A 171 5.51 7.10 7.51
N SER A 172 5.14 6.08 6.73
CA SER A 172 5.03 6.21 5.27
C SER A 172 3.94 7.21 4.87
N ILE A 173 2.75 7.17 5.49
CA ILE A 173 1.67 8.13 5.22
C ILE A 173 2.11 9.56 5.57
N ARG A 174 2.80 9.76 6.70
CA ARG A 174 3.31 11.08 7.14
C ARG A 174 4.34 11.70 6.20
N MET A 175 5.02 10.92 5.38
CA MET A 175 5.99 11.43 4.39
C MET A 175 5.30 12.10 3.20
N LEU A 176 4.04 11.74 2.91
CA LEU A 176 3.30 12.26 1.77
C LEU A 176 2.91 13.73 1.93
N ARG A 177 2.96 14.47 0.81
CA ARG A 177 2.52 15.87 0.71
C ARG A 177 1.31 16.03 -0.21
N THR A 178 0.81 14.93 -0.76
CA THR A 178 -0.33 14.91 -1.68
C THR A 178 -1.66 15.02 -0.96
N GLU A 179 -2.65 15.61 -1.63
CA GLU A 179 -4.02 15.72 -1.12
C GLU A 179 -4.80 14.39 -1.20
N ARG A 180 -4.30 13.47 -2.03
CA ARG A 180 -4.88 12.13 -2.24
C ARG A 180 -3.79 11.09 -2.12
N SER A 181 -4.12 9.99 -1.48
CA SER A 181 -3.18 8.88 -1.38
C SER A 181 -3.87 7.52 -1.38
N VAL A 182 -3.13 6.51 -1.80
CA VAL A 182 -3.49 5.10 -1.77
C VAL A 182 -2.60 4.41 -0.76
N VAL A 183 -3.20 3.67 0.17
CA VAL A 183 -2.47 2.83 1.11
C VAL A 183 -2.49 1.39 0.62
N LEU A 184 -1.30 0.81 0.42
CA LEU A 184 -1.12 -0.59 0.05
C LEU A 184 -0.78 -1.42 1.28
N LEU A 185 -1.52 -2.48 1.47
CA LEU A 185 -1.30 -3.47 2.52
C LEU A 185 -1.30 -4.88 1.90
N HIS A 186 -0.79 -5.87 2.64
CA HIS A 186 -1.08 -7.27 2.36
C HIS A 186 -2.14 -7.80 3.32
N TYR A 187 -1.94 -7.62 4.63
CA TYR A 187 -2.94 -7.98 5.63
C TYR A 187 -4.11 -7.00 5.66
N SER A 188 -5.32 -7.53 5.92
CA SER A 188 -6.54 -6.71 6.00
C SER A 188 -6.52 -5.74 7.19
N PRO A 189 -6.90 -4.45 7.00
CA PRO A 189 -7.08 -3.50 8.09
C PRO A 189 -8.47 -3.60 8.76
N VAL A 190 -9.46 -4.23 8.13
CA VAL A 190 -10.85 -4.25 8.59
C VAL A 190 -11.46 -5.64 8.55
N VAL A 191 -12.37 -5.93 9.47
CA VAL A 191 -13.04 -7.24 9.54
C VAL A 191 -13.96 -7.49 8.34
N ASP A 192 -14.50 -6.44 7.75
CA ASP A 192 -15.47 -6.54 6.64
C ASP A 192 -14.90 -7.32 5.46
N THR A 193 -13.64 -7.08 5.12
CA THR A 193 -13.00 -7.73 3.98
C THR A 193 -12.44 -9.12 4.27
N VAL A 194 -12.53 -9.62 5.51
CA VAL A 194 -12.20 -11.02 5.85
C VAL A 194 -13.45 -11.90 6.07
N ILE A 195 -14.65 -11.32 6.08
CA ILE A 195 -15.91 -12.06 6.16
C ILE A 195 -16.02 -12.97 4.95
N GLY A 196 -16.20 -14.27 5.20
CA GLY A 196 -16.18 -15.34 4.19
C GLY A 196 -15.07 -16.36 4.45
N GLU A 197 -14.03 -15.93 5.15
CA GLU A 197 -13.02 -16.83 5.71
C GLU A 197 -13.55 -17.52 6.99
N PRO A 198 -13.00 -18.68 7.38
CA PRO A 198 -13.34 -19.30 8.66
C PRO A 198 -13.10 -18.33 9.83
N PRO A 199 -14.07 -18.10 10.73
CA PRO A 199 -13.92 -17.16 11.83
C PRO A 199 -12.73 -17.45 12.74
N GLU A 200 -12.31 -18.71 12.84
CA GLU A 200 -11.18 -19.16 13.64
C GLU A 200 -9.85 -18.57 13.21
N ILE A 201 -9.74 -18.19 11.93
CA ILE A 201 -8.49 -17.60 11.39
C ILE A 201 -8.56 -16.09 11.21
N HIS A 202 -9.67 -15.42 11.48
CA HIS A 202 -9.79 -13.98 11.27
C HIS A 202 -8.67 -13.18 11.94
N ALA A 203 -8.23 -13.60 13.15
CA ALA A 203 -7.13 -12.94 13.86
C ALA A 203 -5.78 -13.05 13.13
N PHE A 204 -5.65 -14.00 12.20
CA PHE A 204 -4.46 -14.20 11.37
C PHE A 204 -4.56 -13.54 9.99
N LEU A 205 -5.68 -12.91 9.68
CA LEU A 205 -5.91 -12.27 8.38
C LEU A 205 -5.66 -10.76 8.40
N GLY A 206 -5.50 -10.17 9.58
CA GLY A 206 -5.22 -8.76 9.68
C GLY A 206 -5.39 -8.18 11.08
N SER A 207 -5.44 -6.86 11.16
CA SER A 207 -5.56 -6.16 12.43
C SER A 207 -6.18 -4.77 12.28
N SER A 208 -7.12 -4.42 13.15
CA SER A 208 -7.69 -3.08 13.23
C SER A 208 -6.67 -1.99 13.56
N ARG A 209 -5.46 -2.32 14.05
CA ARG A 209 -4.38 -1.31 14.29
C ARG A 209 -4.05 -0.52 13.04
N MET A 210 -4.04 -1.20 11.88
CA MET A 210 -3.76 -0.54 10.60
C MET A 210 -4.86 0.47 10.25
N ALA A 211 -6.13 0.08 10.40
CA ALA A 211 -7.26 1.00 10.18
C ALA A 211 -7.24 2.18 11.15
N GLU A 212 -6.98 1.94 12.45
CA GLU A 212 -6.85 2.99 13.47
C GLU A 212 -5.72 3.99 13.14
N THR A 213 -4.66 3.50 12.52
CA THR A 213 -3.55 4.34 12.05
C THR A 213 -3.96 5.16 10.83
N ILE A 214 -4.54 4.51 9.82
CA ILE A 214 -5.01 5.15 8.57
C ILE A 214 -6.04 6.24 8.85
N ASP A 215 -6.96 5.99 9.76
CA ASP A 215 -8.04 6.91 10.14
C ASP A 215 -7.55 8.24 10.77
N ARG A 216 -6.27 8.39 11.07
CA ARG A 216 -5.68 9.66 11.55
C ARG A 216 -5.38 10.64 10.42
N TYR A 217 -5.48 10.21 9.15
CA TYR A 217 -5.05 10.97 7.99
C TYR A 217 -6.21 11.20 7.01
N ASP A 218 -6.51 12.47 6.75
CA ASP A 218 -7.63 12.86 5.89
C ASP A 218 -7.30 12.76 4.37
N ASN A 219 -6.03 12.61 4.02
CA ASN A 219 -5.59 12.49 2.63
C ASN A 219 -5.58 11.06 2.08
N VAL A 220 -5.98 10.05 2.86
CA VAL A 220 -6.11 8.68 2.36
C VAL A 220 -7.44 8.52 1.63
N SER A 221 -7.37 8.30 0.32
CA SER A 221 -8.54 8.15 -0.55
C SER A 221 -9.07 6.73 -0.57
N LEU A 222 -8.18 5.72 -0.53
CA LEU A 222 -8.54 4.31 -0.47
C LEU A 222 -7.40 3.45 0.06
N VAL A 223 -7.76 2.25 0.51
CA VAL A 223 -6.83 1.19 0.91
C VAL A 223 -7.06 -0.02 0.03
N VAL A 224 -5.97 -0.66 -0.42
CA VAL A 224 -5.99 -1.94 -1.13
C VAL A 224 -5.18 -2.98 -0.38
N HIS A 225 -5.67 -4.21 -0.30
CA HIS A 225 -4.96 -5.31 0.36
C HIS A 225 -5.24 -6.66 -0.29
N GLY A 226 -4.44 -7.68 0.03
CA GLY A 226 -4.59 -9.07 -0.39
C GLY A 226 -4.98 -10.02 0.75
N HIS A 227 -4.36 -11.19 0.79
CA HIS A 227 -4.33 -12.18 1.86
C HIS A 227 -5.64 -12.95 2.12
N ALA A 228 -6.78 -12.27 2.23
CA ALA A 228 -8.06 -12.91 2.56
C ALA A 228 -8.74 -13.46 1.27
N HIS A 229 -8.37 -14.69 0.88
CA HIS A 229 -8.74 -15.28 -0.41
C HIS A 229 -10.23 -15.56 -0.59
N ARG A 230 -10.99 -15.68 0.53
CA ARG A 230 -12.44 -15.88 0.55
C ARG A 230 -13.19 -14.71 1.16
N GLY A 231 -12.45 -13.63 1.44
CA GLY A 231 -13.01 -12.42 2.04
C GLY A 231 -13.96 -11.66 1.09
N GLN A 232 -14.65 -10.67 1.64
CA GLN A 232 -15.45 -9.76 0.83
C GLN A 232 -14.55 -8.80 0.05
N PRO A 233 -14.98 -8.38 -1.15
CA PRO A 233 -14.18 -7.50 -2.00
C PRO A 233 -14.09 -6.07 -1.48
N GLU A 234 -15.01 -5.64 -0.60
CA GLU A 234 -15.14 -4.25 -0.15
C GLU A 234 -15.47 -4.16 1.34
N GLY A 235 -14.93 -3.13 1.96
CA GLY A 235 -15.21 -2.71 3.33
C GLY A 235 -14.84 -1.25 3.52
N ALA A 236 -14.86 -0.77 4.76
CA ALA A 236 -14.43 0.57 5.09
C ALA A 236 -13.80 0.63 6.48
N THR A 237 -12.90 1.59 6.70
CA THR A 237 -12.41 1.91 8.03
C THR A 237 -13.54 2.57 8.86
N HIS A 238 -13.29 2.77 10.16
CA HIS A 238 -14.28 3.42 11.03
C HIS A 238 -14.63 4.86 10.58
N ARG A 239 -13.68 5.59 9.99
CA ARG A 239 -13.92 6.94 9.43
C ARG A 239 -14.45 6.92 7.99
N GLY A 240 -14.71 5.75 7.42
CA GLY A 240 -15.30 5.61 6.09
C GLY A 240 -14.31 5.61 4.94
N VAL A 241 -12.99 5.45 5.20
CA VAL A 241 -12.02 5.25 4.11
C VAL A 241 -12.32 3.89 3.45
N PRO A 242 -12.56 3.86 2.13
CA PRO A 242 -12.86 2.61 1.43
C PRO A 242 -11.67 1.64 1.48
N VAL A 243 -11.96 0.36 1.72
CA VAL A 243 -10.99 -0.73 1.78
C VAL A 243 -11.38 -1.79 0.76
N TYR A 244 -10.43 -2.19 -0.09
CA TYR A 244 -10.66 -3.17 -1.13
C TYR A 244 -9.73 -4.37 -1.00
N ASN A 245 -10.32 -5.55 -0.96
CA ASN A 245 -9.60 -6.81 -1.07
C ASN A 245 -9.36 -7.13 -2.55
N VAL A 246 -8.11 -7.03 -2.97
CA VAL A 246 -7.67 -7.26 -4.36
C VAL A 246 -6.87 -8.57 -4.48
N ALA A 247 -7.06 -9.51 -3.55
CA ALA A 247 -6.54 -10.86 -3.69
C ALA A 247 -7.08 -11.48 -4.99
N LEU A 248 -6.21 -12.04 -5.80
CA LEU A 248 -6.59 -12.63 -7.11
C LEU A 248 -7.73 -13.65 -7.00
N PRO A 249 -7.81 -14.53 -5.97
CA PRO A 249 -8.95 -15.40 -5.78
C PRO A 249 -10.27 -14.65 -5.60
N VAL A 250 -10.28 -13.50 -4.90
CA VAL A 250 -11.47 -12.66 -4.72
C VAL A 250 -11.84 -11.97 -6.04
N LEU A 251 -10.86 -11.39 -6.75
CA LEU A 251 -11.10 -10.74 -8.05
C LEU A 251 -11.73 -11.69 -9.06
N LYS A 252 -11.32 -12.95 -9.10
CA LYS A 252 -11.91 -13.99 -9.96
C LYS A 252 -13.39 -14.26 -9.67
N THR A 253 -13.90 -13.93 -8.48
CA THR A 253 -15.33 -14.03 -8.17
C THR A 253 -16.16 -12.87 -8.73
N LEU A 254 -15.49 -11.75 -9.03
CA LEU A 254 -16.13 -10.53 -9.55
C LEU A 254 -16.16 -10.47 -11.09
N GLY A 255 -15.36 -11.30 -11.76
CA GLY A 255 -15.27 -11.35 -13.21
C GLY A 255 -13.93 -11.86 -13.70
N ASP A 256 -13.67 -11.68 -15.00
CA ASP A 256 -12.49 -12.25 -15.66
C ASP A 256 -11.23 -11.38 -15.54
N LYS A 257 -11.34 -10.15 -15.00
CA LYS A 257 -10.18 -9.27 -14.87
C LYS A 257 -9.32 -9.67 -13.67
N PRO A 258 -8.01 -9.85 -13.87
CA PRO A 258 -7.09 -10.26 -12.81
C PRO A 258 -6.59 -9.07 -11.93
N TYR A 259 -7.16 -7.89 -12.11
CA TYR A 259 -6.90 -6.68 -11.30
C TYR A 259 -8.17 -5.83 -11.24
N ARG A 260 -8.23 -4.95 -10.23
CA ARG A 260 -9.26 -3.93 -10.10
C ARG A 260 -8.68 -2.54 -10.36
N VAL A 261 -9.42 -1.69 -11.06
CA VAL A 261 -9.00 -0.31 -11.37
C VAL A 261 -9.81 0.67 -10.53
N PHE A 262 -9.15 1.68 -10.00
CA PHE A 262 -9.71 2.75 -9.18
C PHE A 262 -9.34 4.10 -9.77
N ASP A 263 -10.29 5.02 -9.75
CA ASP A 263 -10.08 6.43 -10.07
C ASP A 263 -9.75 7.21 -8.79
N VAL A 264 -8.51 7.72 -8.71
CA VAL A 264 -7.99 8.43 -7.53
C VAL A 264 -7.72 9.89 -7.84
#